data_217fe5eb127e0cdb0f7077cdf5cbddf0
#
_entry.id   217fe5eb127e0cdb0f7077cdf5cbddf0
#
_cell.length_a   1.000
_cell.length_b   1.000
_cell.length_c   1.000
_cell.angle_alpha   90.00
_cell.angle_beta   90.00
_cell.angle_gamma   90.00
#
_symmetry.space_group_name_H-M   'P 1'
#
loop_
_entity.id
_entity.type
_entity.pdbx_description
1 polymer ?
#
loop_
_entity_poly.entity_id
_entity_poly.type
_entity_poly.pdbx_seq_one_letter_code
_entity_poly.pdbx_strand_id
1 'polypeptide(L)'
;MPNTFADAILNRFLRYAVIDTMSDDKKVGEKHPSTDGQWDLLRLLEQELRDLGIEDIQVDEHGVVIGRLPSNVDHDVPTVAFMAHVDTADDVPGNGVKPRVIASYDGNDIPLNEEHTLKVEDNPELLRYKGETVIVTDGNTLLGSDDKAGVAEIMSAAEYLLSHPEIKHGVVEFIFTSDEETGAGMDTFPYDKISCDYCYTIDGGKRYEIESECFNAATVRVHFSGVSYHFGAARGRLVNALTMAAFFVNALPQAESPEATDERYGYYCAQSMSGTNTEVDLTLYLRDFDLEILDRRIEAIKQLAAATEALYPNGTVSVDAKHIYYNMALVAKNKPFAMENLLKAGDELGFKLEQALIRGGTDGARMANERNIPCPNIFTGGHNLHSQFEWAALPAMEDAARLILKIIEVGAST
;
A
#
# COMPACT_ATOMS: atom_id res chain seq x y z
N MET A 1 -23.42 -12.59 -24.72
CA MET A 1 -23.91 -11.28 -24.27
C MET A 1 -22.81 -10.28 -24.62
N PRO A 2 -23.10 -9.04 -24.95
CA PRO A 2 -22.01 -8.07 -25.11
C PRO A 2 -21.27 -7.95 -23.77
N ASN A 3 -19.94 -7.98 -23.78
CA ASN A 3 -19.13 -7.71 -22.60
C ASN A 3 -19.47 -6.31 -22.09
N THR A 4 -19.96 -6.22 -20.88
CA THR A 4 -20.14 -4.92 -20.19
C THR A 4 -18.77 -4.43 -19.69
N PHE A 5 -18.69 -3.16 -19.28
CA PHE A 5 -17.48 -2.62 -18.66
C PHE A 5 -17.10 -3.39 -17.38
N ALA A 6 -18.09 -3.73 -16.57
CA ALA A 6 -17.92 -4.58 -15.39
C ALA A 6 -17.38 -5.99 -15.75
N ASP A 7 -17.87 -6.60 -16.86
CA ASP A 7 -17.36 -7.90 -17.30
C ASP A 7 -15.88 -7.82 -17.71
N ALA A 8 -15.45 -6.70 -18.32
CA ALA A 8 -14.05 -6.51 -18.71
C ALA A 8 -13.15 -6.45 -17.46
N ILE A 9 -13.55 -5.72 -16.43
CA ILE A 9 -12.84 -5.61 -15.14
C ILE A 9 -12.77 -6.99 -14.47
N LEU A 10 -13.91 -7.67 -14.33
CA LEU A 10 -13.99 -8.99 -13.69
C LEU A 10 -13.08 -10.00 -14.39
N ASN A 11 -13.13 -10.05 -15.72
CA ASN A 11 -12.33 -11.01 -16.48
C ASN A 11 -10.82 -10.75 -16.35
N ARG A 12 -10.39 -9.48 -16.29
CA ARG A 12 -8.99 -9.14 -16.02
C ARG A 12 -8.59 -9.53 -14.61
N PHE A 13 -9.36 -9.10 -13.62
CA PHE A 13 -9.08 -9.41 -12.22
C PHE A 13 -8.93 -10.93 -11.99
N LEU A 14 -9.87 -11.74 -12.49
CA LEU A 14 -9.81 -13.20 -12.34
C LEU A 14 -8.57 -13.82 -13.00
N ARG A 15 -8.09 -13.26 -14.11
CA ARG A 15 -6.84 -13.70 -14.76
C ARG A 15 -5.61 -13.30 -13.97
N TYR A 16 -5.59 -12.10 -13.42
CA TYR A 16 -4.45 -11.58 -12.67
C TYR A 16 -4.34 -12.24 -11.28
N ALA A 17 -5.47 -12.44 -10.61
CA ALA A 17 -5.53 -13.03 -9.28
C ALA A 17 -4.88 -14.43 -9.20
N VAL A 18 -4.93 -15.23 -10.26
CA VAL A 18 -4.37 -16.59 -10.28
C VAL A 18 -2.85 -16.64 -10.54
N ILE A 19 -2.23 -15.53 -10.92
CA ILE A 19 -0.78 -15.42 -11.11
C ILE A 19 -0.15 -15.25 -9.72
N ASP A 20 0.81 -16.10 -9.37
CA ASP A 20 1.55 -15.99 -8.11
C ASP A 20 2.57 -14.85 -8.21
N THR A 21 2.28 -13.76 -7.53
CA THR A 21 3.13 -12.56 -7.50
C THR A 21 3.54 -12.16 -6.09
N MET A 22 3.44 -13.09 -5.14
CA MET A 22 3.78 -12.82 -3.74
C MET A 22 5.22 -12.28 -3.64
N SER A 23 5.42 -11.16 -2.96
CA SER A 23 6.72 -10.58 -2.65
C SER A 23 7.45 -11.35 -1.54
N ASP A 24 8.72 -11.05 -1.28
CA ASP A 24 9.53 -11.74 -0.28
C ASP A 24 10.44 -10.73 0.45
N ASP A 25 10.04 -10.31 1.63
CA ASP A 25 10.76 -9.36 2.49
C ASP A 25 12.24 -9.75 2.73
N LYS A 26 12.55 -11.05 2.73
CA LYS A 26 13.89 -11.54 2.99
C LYS A 26 14.86 -11.29 1.84
N LYS A 27 14.35 -10.99 0.66
CA LYS A 27 15.13 -10.71 -0.55
C LYS A 27 15.27 -9.23 -0.86
N VAL A 28 14.65 -8.37 -0.07
CA VAL A 28 14.79 -6.93 -0.18
C VAL A 28 16.25 -6.51 -0.09
N GLY A 29 16.71 -5.74 -1.09
CA GLY A 29 18.11 -5.33 -1.22
C GLY A 29 19.05 -6.34 -1.87
N GLU A 30 18.62 -7.59 -2.08
CA GLU A 30 19.37 -8.62 -2.82
C GLU A 30 18.88 -8.77 -4.25
N LYS A 31 17.57 -8.67 -4.45
CA LYS A 31 16.90 -8.84 -5.73
C LYS A 31 15.67 -7.92 -5.81
N HIS A 32 15.42 -7.38 -7.00
CA HIS A 32 14.23 -6.59 -7.28
C HIS A 32 13.75 -6.85 -8.73
N PRO A 33 12.50 -7.23 -8.98
CA PRO A 33 11.50 -7.64 -7.99
C PRO A 33 11.98 -8.79 -7.11
N SER A 34 11.53 -8.84 -5.86
CA SER A 34 11.95 -9.85 -4.86
C SER A 34 11.63 -11.28 -5.30
N THR A 35 10.60 -11.46 -6.13
CA THR A 35 10.20 -12.77 -6.69
C THR A 35 10.03 -12.73 -8.20
N ASP A 36 10.27 -13.87 -8.86
CA ASP A 36 10.14 -13.97 -10.33
C ASP A 36 8.68 -13.92 -10.81
N GLY A 37 7.75 -14.35 -9.98
CA GLY A 37 6.32 -14.37 -10.33
C GLY A 37 5.75 -12.99 -10.63
N GLN A 38 6.28 -11.94 -10.04
CA GLN A 38 5.88 -10.57 -10.36
C GLN A 38 6.15 -10.23 -11.84
N TRP A 39 7.24 -10.72 -12.40
CA TRP A 39 7.53 -10.57 -13.84
C TRP A 39 6.49 -11.23 -14.73
N ASP A 40 5.83 -12.30 -14.29
CA ASP A 40 4.82 -12.97 -15.11
C ASP A 40 3.61 -12.05 -15.34
N LEU A 41 3.17 -11.33 -14.29
CA LEU A 41 2.10 -10.34 -14.44
C LEU A 41 2.57 -9.09 -15.19
N LEU A 42 3.75 -8.56 -14.87
CA LEU A 42 4.30 -7.36 -15.55
C LEU A 42 4.43 -7.57 -17.06
N ARG A 43 4.92 -8.74 -17.52
CA ARG A 43 5.02 -9.08 -18.94
C ARG A 43 3.65 -9.24 -19.59
N LEU A 44 2.68 -9.79 -18.87
CA LEU A 44 1.30 -9.86 -19.35
C LEU A 44 0.72 -8.46 -19.54
N LEU A 45 0.95 -7.54 -18.61
CA LEU A 45 0.48 -6.15 -18.69
C LEU A 45 1.17 -5.40 -19.83
N GLU A 46 2.48 -5.57 -20.03
CA GLU A 46 3.19 -5.03 -21.18
C GLU A 46 2.54 -5.49 -22.48
N GLN A 47 2.27 -6.79 -22.61
CA GLN A 47 1.66 -7.34 -23.81
C GLN A 47 0.24 -6.82 -24.02
N GLU A 48 -0.58 -6.75 -22.96
CA GLU A 48 -1.95 -6.21 -23.07
C GLU A 48 -1.95 -4.73 -23.47
N LEU A 49 -1.04 -3.90 -22.94
CA LEU A 49 -0.89 -2.51 -23.34
C LEU A 49 -0.55 -2.40 -24.84
N ARG A 50 0.35 -3.26 -25.36
CA ARG A 50 0.68 -3.33 -26.78
C ARG A 50 -0.52 -3.75 -27.62
N ASP A 51 -1.26 -4.76 -27.18
CA ASP A 51 -2.44 -5.28 -27.87
C ASP A 51 -3.57 -4.23 -27.94
N LEU A 52 -3.66 -3.35 -26.94
CA LEU A 52 -4.55 -2.19 -26.93
C LEU A 52 -4.11 -1.07 -27.87
N GLY A 53 -2.87 -1.10 -28.38
CA GLY A 53 -2.34 -0.11 -29.30
C GLY A 53 -1.54 1.02 -28.63
N ILE A 54 -1.13 0.88 -27.39
CA ILE A 54 -0.20 1.81 -26.74
C ILE A 54 1.20 1.49 -27.25
N GLU A 55 1.82 2.47 -27.93
CA GLU A 55 3.12 2.31 -28.58
C GLU A 55 4.29 2.70 -27.66
N ASP A 56 4.11 3.72 -26.82
CA ASP A 56 5.14 4.18 -25.87
C ASP A 56 5.03 3.37 -24.56
N ILE A 57 5.73 2.23 -24.54
CA ILE A 57 5.79 1.36 -23.38
C ILE A 57 7.24 1.20 -22.95
N GLN A 58 7.51 1.44 -21.69
CA GLN A 58 8.81 1.26 -21.08
C GLN A 58 8.71 0.17 -20.01
N VAL A 59 9.65 -0.76 -20.03
CA VAL A 59 9.80 -1.79 -19.00
C VAL A 59 11.17 -1.59 -18.38
N ASP A 60 11.19 -1.40 -17.08
CA ASP A 60 12.42 -1.21 -16.33
C ASP A 60 12.97 -2.55 -15.82
N GLU A 61 14.29 -2.65 -15.66
CA GLU A 61 14.96 -3.87 -15.19
C GLU A 61 14.61 -4.22 -13.74
N HIS A 62 14.01 -3.26 -13.00
CA HIS A 62 13.58 -3.43 -11.62
C HIS A 62 12.07 -3.72 -11.49
N GLY A 63 11.39 -4.10 -12.57
CA GLY A 63 9.99 -4.52 -12.50
C GLY A 63 8.98 -3.39 -12.47
N VAL A 64 9.22 -2.35 -13.26
CA VAL A 64 8.25 -1.28 -13.49
C VAL A 64 7.84 -1.26 -14.96
N VAL A 65 6.53 -1.23 -15.23
CA VAL A 65 5.96 -1.06 -16.55
C VAL A 65 5.26 0.29 -16.63
N ILE A 66 5.61 1.10 -17.60
CA ILE A 66 5.01 2.42 -17.86
C ILE A 66 4.46 2.43 -19.29
N GLY A 67 3.16 2.51 -19.45
CA GLY A 67 2.49 2.73 -20.74
C GLY A 67 2.03 4.18 -20.84
N ARG A 68 2.31 4.84 -21.97
CA ARG A 68 1.93 6.24 -22.16
C ARG A 68 0.99 6.40 -23.36
N LEU A 69 -0.18 6.98 -23.08
CA LEU A 69 -1.16 7.36 -24.09
C LEU A 69 -0.98 8.85 -24.43
N PRO A 70 -0.70 9.22 -25.69
CA PRO A 70 -0.53 10.61 -26.09
C PRO A 70 -1.85 11.39 -25.97
N SER A 71 -1.75 12.71 -25.74
CA SER A 71 -2.90 13.62 -25.69
C SER A 71 -3.71 13.60 -26.99
N ASN A 72 -5.04 13.70 -26.86
CA ASN A 72 -5.97 13.88 -27.99
C ASN A 72 -6.61 15.28 -28.04
N VAL A 73 -6.08 16.23 -27.25
CA VAL A 73 -6.46 17.65 -27.29
C VAL A 73 -5.33 18.49 -27.89
N ASP A 74 -5.63 19.69 -28.38
CA ASP A 74 -4.74 20.60 -29.11
C ASP A 74 -4.16 21.74 -28.24
N HIS A 75 -4.37 21.67 -26.95
CA HIS A 75 -3.85 22.60 -25.93
C HIS A 75 -3.10 21.85 -24.84
N ASP A 76 -2.24 22.59 -24.12
CA ASP A 76 -1.47 22.01 -23.04
C ASP A 76 -2.36 21.73 -21.83
N VAL A 77 -2.32 20.49 -21.36
CA VAL A 77 -2.97 20.03 -20.13
C VAL A 77 -1.97 19.22 -19.29
N PRO A 78 -2.07 19.25 -17.95
CA PRO A 78 -1.19 18.48 -17.10
C PRO A 78 -1.28 16.97 -17.38
N THR A 79 -0.12 16.30 -17.39
CA THR A 79 -0.05 14.84 -17.54
C THR A 79 -0.51 14.15 -16.26
N VAL A 80 -1.42 13.19 -16.38
CA VAL A 80 -1.91 12.37 -15.27
C VAL A 80 -1.34 10.96 -15.32
N ALA A 81 -0.99 10.41 -14.16
CA ALA A 81 -0.64 8.99 -14.03
C ALA A 81 -1.62 8.25 -13.12
N PHE A 82 -1.82 6.96 -13.41
CA PHE A 82 -2.51 6.00 -12.54
C PHE A 82 -1.57 4.85 -12.27
N MET A 83 -1.42 4.48 -11.00
CA MET A 83 -0.42 3.53 -10.55
C MET A 83 -1.07 2.46 -9.68
N ALA A 84 -0.63 1.20 -9.87
CA ALA A 84 -1.03 0.04 -9.08
C ALA A 84 0.16 -0.92 -8.97
N HIS A 85 0.25 -1.67 -7.87
CA HIS A 85 1.31 -2.66 -7.72
C HIS A 85 0.86 -4.06 -8.13
N VAL A 86 1.79 -4.89 -8.57
CA VAL A 86 1.49 -6.24 -9.06
C VAL A 86 1.72 -7.32 -8.00
N ASP A 87 2.54 -7.03 -7.01
CA ASP A 87 2.83 -8.01 -5.94
C ASP A 87 1.67 -8.16 -4.96
N THR A 88 1.75 -9.18 -4.15
CA THR A 88 0.85 -9.42 -3.03
C THR A 88 1.68 -9.67 -1.77
N ALA A 89 1.12 -9.34 -0.62
CA ALA A 89 1.71 -9.58 0.68
C ALA A 89 2.07 -11.07 0.92
N ASP A 90 3.02 -11.33 1.81
CA ASP A 90 3.47 -12.67 2.21
C ASP A 90 2.87 -13.17 3.54
N ASP A 91 1.89 -12.45 4.11
CA ASP A 91 1.21 -12.78 5.36
C ASP A 91 0.46 -14.11 5.28
N VAL A 92 -0.14 -14.42 4.14
CA VAL A 92 -0.83 -15.67 3.84
C VAL A 92 -0.49 -16.12 2.41
N PRO A 93 -0.61 -17.43 2.08
CA PRO A 93 -0.23 -17.90 0.75
C PRO A 93 -0.90 -17.15 -0.39
N GLY A 94 -0.10 -16.68 -1.36
CA GLY A 94 -0.55 -16.05 -2.61
C GLY A 94 -0.51 -16.97 -3.83
N ASN A 95 -0.07 -18.23 -3.66
CA ASN A 95 0.00 -19.20 -4.75
C ASN A 95 -1.23 -20.12 -4.82
N GLY A 96 -1.66 -20.44 -6.01
CA GLY A 96 -2.81 -21.32 -6.23
C GLY A 96 -4.16 -20.69 -5.87
N VAL A 97 -4.26 -19.39 -5.97
CA VAL A 97 -5.50 -18.62 -5.73
C VAL A 97 -6.65 -19.15 -6.58
N LYS A 98 -7.81 -19.35 -5.97
CA LYS A 98 -9.04 -19.85 -6.61
C LYS A 98 -10.19 -18.88 -6.34
N PRO A 99 -10.26 -17.77 -7.09
CA PRO A 99 -11.32 -16.80 -6.89
C PRO A 99 -12.68 -17.39 -7.21
N ARG A 100 -13.66 -17.13 -6.35
CA ARG A 100 -15.04 -17.56 -6.54
C ARG A 100 -15.96 -16.35 -6.67
N VAL A 101 -16.67 -16.28 -7.79
CA VAL A 101 -17.62 -15.20 -8.09
C VAL A 101 -19.01 -15.58 -7.57
N ILE A 102 -19.60 -14.69 -6.80
CA ILE A 102 -20.99 -14.79 -6.31
C ILE A 102 -21.77 -13.67 -7.00
N ALA A 103 -22.45 -14.01 -8.10
CA ALA A 103 -23.06 -13.04 -9.02
C ALA A 103 -24.26 -12.27 -8.43
N SER A 104 -24.88 -12.76 -7.37
CA SER A 104 -25.96 -12.09 -6.66
C SER A 104 -25.90 -12.49 -5.20
N TYR A 105 -25.12 -11.73 -4.45
CA TYR A 105 -24.90 -12.01 -3.04
C TYR A 105 -26.20 -11.85 -2.25
N ASP A 106 -26.56 -12.85 -1.47
CA ASP A 106 -27.89 -12.91 -0.80
C ASP A 106 -27.93 -12.20 0.56
N GLY A 107 -26.77 -11.74 1.07
CA GLY A 107 -26.66 -11.06 2.37
C GLY A 107 -26.40 -11.99 3.55
N ASN A 108 -26.07 -13.27 3.32
CA ASN A 108 -25.74 -14.23 4.35
C ASN A 108 -24.22 -14.43 4.46
N ASP A 109 -23.81 -15.16 5.51
CA ASP A 109 -22.43 -15.62 5.66
C ASP A 109 -21.99 -16.43 4.44
N ILE A 110 -20.73 -16.27 4.03
CA ILE A 110 -20.18 -16.95 2.86
C ILE A 110 -19.21 -18.05 3.32
N PRO A 111 -19.58 -19.35 3.27
CA PRO A 111 -18.63 -20.42 3.50
C PRO A 111 -17.53 -20.39 2.43
N LEU A 112 -16.27 -20.29 2.85
CA LEU A 112 -15.10 -20.34 1.97
C LEU A 112 -14.64 -21.77 1.77
N ASN A 113 -14.46 -22.51 2.88
CA ASN A 113 -14.14 -23.94 2.93
C ASN A 113 -14.76 -24.59 4.20
N GLU A 114 -14.31 -25.79 4.59
CA GLU A 114 -14.82 -26.51 5.77
C GLU A 114 -14.45 -25.82 7.10
N GLU A 115 -13.36 -25.05 7.13
CA GLU A 115 -12.81 -24.42 8.35
C GLU A 115 -13.12 -22.93 8.41
N HIS A 116 -13.28 -22.26 7.24
CA HIS A 116 -13.38 -20.81 7.14
C HIS A 116 -14.71 -20.36 6.55
N THR A 117 -15.33 -19.40 7.22
CA THR A 117 -16.56 -18.73 6.78
C THR A 117 -16.38 -17.22 6.92
N LEU A 118 -16.58 -16.48 5.83
CA LEU A 118 -16.63 -15.03 5.83
C LEU A 118 -18.00 -14.61 6.42
N LYS A 119 -17.98 -14.21 7.70
CA LYS A 119 -19.21 -13.89 8.45
C LYS A 119 -19.59 -12.42 8.25
N VAL A 120 -20.87 -12.19 8.08
CA VAL A 120 -21.45 -10.83 8.00
C VAL A 120 -21.25 -10.05 9.31
N GLU A 121 -21.29 -10.73 10.46
CA GLU A 121 -21.05 -10.12 11.77
C GLU A 121 -19.67 -9.46 11.85
N ASP A 122 -18.64 -10.11 11.30
CA ASP A 122 -17.27 -9.63 11.25
C ASP A 122 -17.04 -8.68 10.05
N ASN A 123 -17.93 -8.70 9.05
CA ASN A 123 -17.82 -7.98 7.78
C ASN A 123 -19.14 -7.28 7.41
N PRO A 124 -19.59 -6.29 8.17
CA PRO A 124 -20.87 -5.63 7.94
C PRO A 124 -20.95 -4.90 6.59
N GLU A 125 -19.81 -4.56 5.99
CA GLU A 125 -19.72 -3.95 4.65
C GLU A 125 -20.29 -4.84 3.55
N LEU A 126 -20.24 -6.18 3.70
CA LEU A 126 -20.86 -7.13 2.76
C LEU A 126 -22.33 -6.81 2.49
N LEU A 127 -23.07 -6.35 3.52
CA LEU A 127 -24.49 -6.06 3.38
C LEU A 127 -24.80 -4.92 2.39
N ARG A 128 -23.85 -4.06 2.11
CA ARG A 128 -23.97 -2.99 1.09
C ARG A 128 -24.04 -3.56 -0.32
N TYR A 129 -23.57 -4.79 -0.52
CA TYR A 129 -23.49 -5.45 -1.83
C TYR A 129 -24.53 -6.57 -1.99
N LYS A 130 -25.59 -6.56 -1.16
CA LYS A 130 -26.70 -7.51 -1.31
C LYS A 130 -27.40 -7.36 -2.66
N GLY A 131 -27.45 -8.44 -3.44
CA GLY A 131 -27.95 -8.48 -4.81
C GLY A 131 -26.89 -8.19 -5.87
N GLU A 132 -25.68 -7.79 -5.46
CA GLU A 132 -24.56 -7.47 -6.32
C GLU A 132 -23.54 -8.61 -6.44
N THR A 133 -22.55 -8.43 -7.30
CA THR A 133 -21.48 -9.43 -7.47
C THR A 133 -20.35 -9.16 -6.48
N VAL A 134 -20.00 -10.19 -5.70
CA VAL A 134 -18.80 -10.20 -4.86
C VAL A 134 -17.87 -11.34 -5.27
N ILE A 135 -16.58 -11.16 -5.04
CA ILE A 135 -15.53 -12.13 -5.36
C ILE A 135 -14.83 -12.47 -4.06
N VAL A 136 -14.67 -13.75 -3.78
CA VAL A 136 -14.06 -14.25 -2.54
C VAL A 136 -12.95 -15.25 -2.87
N THR A 137 -12.01 -15.43 -1.95
CA THR A 137 -11.05 -16.55 -1.98
C THR A 137 -11.71 -17.87 -1.63
N ASP A 138 -10.97 -18.98 -1.76
CA ASP A 138 -11.40 -20.30 -1.27
C ASP A 138 -11.05 -20.53 0.21
N GLY A 139 -10.53 -19.52 0.90
CA GLY A 139 -10.16 -19.60 2.32
C GLY A 139 -8.82 -20.28 2.62
N ASN A 140 -8.03 -20.63 1.60
CA ASN A 140 -6.70 -21.22 1.75
C ASN A 140 -5.58 -20.23 1.38
N THR A 141 -5.91 -19.20 0.61
CA THR A 141 -5.00 -18.16 0.12
C THR A 141 -5.63 -16.80 0.34
N LEU A 142 -4.85 -15.72 0.17
CA LEU A 142 -5.43 -14.42 -0.12
C LEU A 142 -6.19 -14.45 -1.45
N LEU A 143 -6.91 -13.38 -1.79
CA LEU A 143 -7.56 -13.20 -3.11
C LEU A 143 -6.64 -12.44 -4.08
N GLY A 144 -5.82 -11.50 -3.57
CA GLY A 144 -4.97 -10.61 -4.33
C GLY A 144 -5.73 -9.43 -4.91
N SER A 145 -6.80 -8.97 -4.25
CA SER A 145 -7.44 -7.70 -4.62
C SER A 145 -6.54 -6.51 -4.32
N ASP A 146 -5.69 -6.63 -3.37
CA ASP A 146 -4.53 -5.81 -3.09
C ASP A 146 -3.32 -6.34 -3.87
N ASP A 147 -2.84 -5.73 -4.96
CA ASP A 147 -3.56 -4.62 -5.66
C ASP A 147 -3.89 -4.98 -7.12
N LYS A 148 -4.16 -6.27 -7.39
CA LYS A 148 -4.56 -6.71 -8.74
C LYS A 148 -5.96 -6.20 -9.13
N ALA A 149 -6.76 -5.71 -8.16
CA ALA A 149 -7.99 -5.01 -8.48
C ALA A 149 -7.70 -3.67 -9.15
N GLY A 150 -6.83 -2.84 -8.55
CA GLY A 150 -6.38 -1.59 -9.15
C GLY A 150 -5.71 -1.79 -10.52
N VAL A 151 -4.89 -2.84 -10.65
CA VAL A 151 -4.32 -3.22 -11.96
C VAL A 151 -5.42 -3.49 -13.00
N ALA A 152 -6.46 -4.26 -12.64
CA ALA A 152 -7.56 -4.59 -13.54
C ALA A 152 -8.43 -3.36 -13.90
N GLU A 153 -8.61 -2.45 -12.96
CA GLU A 153 -9.34 -1.21 -13.11
C GLU A 153 -8.63 -0.25 -14.06
N ILE A 154 -7.32 -0.03 -13.86
CA ILE A 154 -6.47 0.79 -14.75
C ILE A 154 -6.47 0.22 -16.17
N MET A 155 -6.24 -1.06 -16.34
CA MET A 155 -6.21 -1.70 -17.66
C MET A 155 -7.56 -1.67 -18.38
N SER A 156 -8.66 -1.77 -17.61
CA SER A 156 -10.01 -1.68 -18.20
C SER A 156 -10.38 -0.24 -18.55
N ALA A 157 -9.95 0.72 -17.76
CA ALA A 157 -10.10 2.14 -18.09
C ALA A 157 -9.27 2.51 -19.33
N ALA A 158 -8.05 2.00 -19.47
CA ALA A 158 -7.22 2.18 -20.67
C ALA A 158 -7.90 1.63 -21.93
N GLU A 159 -8.43 0.40 -21.89
CA GLU A 159 -9.18 -0.19 -23.00
C GLU A 159 -10.41 0.63 -23.37
N TYR A 160 -11.17 1.06 -22.35
CA TYR A 160 -12.36 1.88 -22.56
C TYR A 160 -12.00 3.21 -23.22
N LEU A 161 -10.98 3.90 -22.72
CA LEU A 161 -10.52 5.19 -23.24
C LEU A 161 -10.09 5.09 -24.73
N LEU A 162 -9.34 4.04 -25.06
CA LEU A 162 -8.88 3.79 -26.44
C LEU A 162 -10.04 3.43 -27.40
N SER A 163 -11.09 2.79 -26.90
CA SER A 163 -12.28 2.48 -27.70
C SER A 163 -13.27 3.64 -27.82
N HIS A 164 -13.07 4.75 -27.06
CA HIS A 164 -13.94 5.93 -27.02
C HIS A 164 -13.13 7.21 -27.29
N PRO A 165 -12.66 7.43 -28.53
CA PRO A 165 -11.80 8.56 -28.88
C PRO A 165 -12.48 9.94 -28.74
N GLU A 166 -13.79 9.98 -28.52
CA GLU A 166 -14.54 11.18 -28.18
C GLU A 166 -14.23 11.71 -26.78
N ILE A 167 -13.75 10.85 -25.84
CA ILE A 167 -13.32 11.26 -24.53
C ILE A 167 -12.01 12.06 -24.66
N LYS A 168 -12.05 13.31 -24.21
CA LYS A 168 -10.90 14.20 -24.27
C LYS A 168 -9.95 13.94 -23.12
N HIS A 169 -8.64 13.89 -23.44
CA HIS A 169 -7.60 13.64 -22.45
C HIS A 169 -6.27 14.29 -22.85
N GLY A 170 -5.50 14.68 -21.84
CA GLY A 170 -4.09 14.99 -21.97
C GLY A 170 -3.25 13.72 -22.15
N VAL A 171 -1.96 13.81 -21.85
CA VAL A 171 -1.12 12.61 -21.74
C VAL A 171 -1.55 11.83 -20.50
N VAL A 172 -1.72 10.51 -20.64
CA VAL A 172 -2.06 9.59 -19.55
C VAL A 172 -0.96 8.55 -19.43
N GLU A 173 -0.42 8.37 -18.23
CA GLU A 173 0.56 7.33 -17.90
C GLU A 173 -0.10 6.24 -17.06
N PHE A 174 0.06 4.97 -17.48
CA PHE A 174 -0.36 3.78 -16.75
C PHE A 174 0.89 3.12 -16.19
N ILE A 175 1.00 3.03 -14.86
CA ILE A 175 2.22 2.60 -14.16
C ILE A 175 1.90 1.37 -13.33
N PHE A 176 2.71 0.33 -13.50
CA PHE A 176 2.62 -0.90 -12.70
C PHE A 176 3.95 -1.15 -12.02
N THR A 177 3.92 -1.24 -10.69
CA THR A 177 5.10 -1.38 -9.82
C THR A 177 5.20 -2.79 -9.23
N SER A 178 6.35 -3.12 -8.68
CA SER A 178 6.61 -4.35 -7.94
C SER A 178 7.10 -4.06 -6.53
N ASP A 179 6.99 -5.04 -5.62
CA ASP A 179 7.52 -4.99 -4.25
C ASP A 179 6.99 -3.82 -3.39
N GLU A 180 5.76 -3.36 -3.64
CA GLU A 180 5.10 -2.37 -2.78
C GLU A 180 4.96 -2.89 -1.36
N GLU A 181 4.48 -4.11 -1.21
CA GLU A 181 4.18 -4.79 0.05
C GLU A 181 5.41 -4.99 0.95
N THR A 182 6.59 -4.97 0.36
CA THR A 182 7.85 -4.95 1.12
C THR A 182 8.28 -3.54 1.53
N GLY A 183 7.61 -2.51 1.04
CA GLY A 183 7.98 -1.10 1.19
C GLY A 183 9.21 -0.68 0.37
N ALA A 184 9.74 -1.55 -0.48
CA ALA A 184 10.96 -1.32 -1.26
C ALA A 184 10.69 -1.00 -2.75
N GLY A 185 9.46 -1.14 -3.22
CA GLY A 185 9.08 -0.99 -4.63
C GLY A 185 9.57 0.31 -5.26
N MET A 186 9.45 1.40 -4.53
CA MET A 186 9.86 2.71 -5.03
C MET A 186 11.35 3.05 -4.83
N ASP A 187 12.16 2.20 -4.21
CA ASP A 187 13.58 2.46 -4.00
C ASP A 187 14.38 2.46 -5.31
N THR A 188 13.92 1.66 -6.28
CA THR A 188 14.52 1.54 -7.61
C THR A 188 13.62 2.07 -8.73
N PHE A 189 12.54 2.76 -8.37
CA PHE A 189 11.58 3.29 -9.34
C PHE A 189 12.24 4.28 -10.31
N PRO A 190 12.01 4.16 -11.63
CA PRO A 190 12.65 4.99 -12.66
C PRO A 190 11.99 6.37 -12.79
N TYR A 191 12.14 7.21 -11.79
CA TYR A 191 11.54 8.55 -11.72
C TYR A 191 11.88 9.48 -12.90
N ASP A 192 12.94 9.21 -13.63
CA ASP A 192 13.35 9.96 -14.82
C ASP A 192 12.58 9.56 -16.08
N LYS A 193 11.83 8.45 -16.02
CA LYS A 193 11.03 7.94 -17.14
C LYS A 193 9.57 8.38 -17.11
N ILE A 194 9.09 8.94 -16.02
CA ILE A 194 7.73 9.49 -15.92
C ILE A 194 7.72 10.98 -16.25
N SER A 195 6.57 11.47 -16.70
CA SER A 195 6.34 12.89 -17.03
C SER A 195 5.10 13.46 -16.35
N CYS A 196 4.45 12.71 -15.47
CA CYS A 196 3.21 13.13 -14.85
C CYS A 196 3.39 14.34 -13.92
N ASP A 197 2.44 15.27 -13.98
CA ASP A 197 2.33 16.41 -13.06
C ASP A 197 1.63 16.02 -11.77
N TYR A 198 0.77 14.99 -11.84
CA TYR A 198 0.03 14.39 -10.73
C TYR A 198 -0.27 12.92 -11.01
N CYS A 199 -0.42 12.16 -9.95
CA CYS A 199 -0.64 10.73 -10.01
C CYS A 199 -1.78 10.33 -9.07
N TYR A 200 -2.35 9.15 -9.27
CA TYR A 200 -3.24 8.48 -8.33
C TYR A 200 -2.78 7.03 -8.20
N THR A 201 -2.60 6.56 -6.97
CA THR A 201 -2.55 5.12 -6.71
C THR A 201 -3.97 4.57 -6.67
N ILE A 202 -4.18 3.44 -7.32
CA ILE A 202 -5.46 2.72 -7.29
C ILE A 202 -5.28 1.51 -6.38
N ASP A 203 -5.16 1.78 -5.09
CA ASP A 203 -4.68 0.86 -4.08
C ASP A 203 -5.42 1.07 -2.72
N GLY A 204 -6.58 1.71 -2.77
CA GLY A 204 -7.42 1.92 -1.61
C GLY A 204 -8.41 0.77 -1.38
N GLY A 205 -9.04 0.77 -0.22
CA GLY A 205 -9.98 -0.28 0.19
C GLY A 205 -11.42 -0.01 -0.22
N LYS A 206 -12.19 0.51 0.72
CA LYS A 206 -13.65 0.58 0.62
C LYS A 206 -14.14 1.58 -0.42
N ARG A 207 -15.20 1.20 -1.10
CA ARG A 207 -15.89 2.01 -2.11
C ARG A 207 -16.16 3.43 -1.62
N TYR A 208 -15.72 4.43 -2.41
CA TYR A 208 -15.81 5.87 -2.18
C TYR A 208 -14.87 6.44 -1.12
N GLU A 209 -14.05 5.65 -0.46
CA GLU A 209 -12.94 6.17 0.36
C GLU A 209 -11.80 6.62 -0.55
N ILE A 210 -11.27 7.81 -0.27
CA ILE A 210 -10.09 8.38 -0.92
C ILE A 210 -9.11 8.82 0.14
N GLU A 211 -7.83 8.71 -0.15
CA GLU A 211 -6.81 8.95 0.85
C GLU A 211 -5.76 9.91 0.29
N SER A 212 -5.54 11.01 0.98
CA SER A 212 -4.55 12.02 0.63
C SER A 212 -3.59 12.32 1.77
N GLU A 213 -3.67 11.50 2.83
CA GLU A 213 -2.89 11.65 4.05
C GLU A 213 -2.48 10.28 4.59
N CYS A 214 -1.20 10.12 4.88
CA CYS A 214 -0.63 8.91 5.45
C CYS A 214 0.25 9.24 6.66
N PHE A 215 0.70 8.23 7.41
CA PHE A 215 1.68 8.46 8.45
C PHE A 215 3.01 9.02 7.91
N ASN A 216 3.72 9.79 8.74
CA ASN A 216 5.17 9.85 8.69
C ASN A 216 5.71 8.61 9.39
N ALA A 217 6.80 8.05 8.89
CA ALA A 217 7.38 6.82 9.41
C ALA A 217 8.85 7.00 9.78
N ALA A 218 9.23 6.43 10.91
CA ALA A 218 10.63 6.26 11.28
C ALA A 218 10.88 4.84 11.78
N THR A 219 12.06 4.30 11.43
CA THR A 219 12.61 3.09 12.04
C THR A 219 13.71 3.50 12.99
N VAL A 220 13.67 3.00 14.21
CA VAL A 220 14.68 3.26 15.24
C VAL A 220 15.30 1.94 15.66
N ARG A 221 16.62 1.83 15.50
CA ARG A 221 17.42 0.71 15.98
C ARG A 221 18.05 1.10 17.30
N VAL A 222 17.85 0.28 18.31
CA VAL A 222 18.43 0.48 19.65
C VAL A 222 19.33 -0.72 19.94
N HIS A 223 20.60 -0.46 20.15
CA HIS A 223 21.58 -1.49 20.50
C HIS A 223 22.01 -1.33 21.94
N PHE A 224 21.92 -2.41 22.69
CA PHE A 224 22.29 -2.51 24.11
C PHE A 224 23.55 -3.35 24.22
N SER A 225 24.60 -2.80 24.85
CA SER A 225 25.82 -3.55 25.21
C SER A 225 25.91 -3.69 26.73
N GLY A 226 26.02 -4.92 27.15
CA GLY A 226 26.23 -5.31 28.56
C GLY A 226 27.69 -5.63 28.86
N VAL A 227 27.95 -6.04 30.11
CA VAL A 227 29.27 -6.51 30.56
C VAL A 227 29.16 -7.96 31.01
N SER A 228 29.80 -8.86 30.30
CA SER A 228 29.78 -10.29 30.63
C SER A 228 30.67 -10.60 31.81
N TYR A 229 30.22 -11.49 32.67
CA TYR A 229 30.99 -12.03 33.79
C TYR A 229 30.54 -13.45 34.12
N HIS A 230 31.40 -14.25 34.77
CA HIS A 230 31.02 -15.58 35.21
C HIS A 230 29.84 -15.48 36.20
N PHE A 231 28.73 -16.12 35.91
CA PHE A 231 27.45 -15.93 36.64
C PHE A 231 27.59 -16.18 38.13
N GLY A 232 28.36 -17.18 38.58
CA GLY A 232 28.61 -17.45 39.98
C GLY A 232 29.45 -16.37 40.72
N ALA A 233 30.09 -15.44 39.97
CA ALA A 233 30.92 -14.35 40.52
C ALA A 233 30.48 -12.96 39.99
N ALA A 234 29.26 -12.86 39.52
CA ALA A 234 28.74 -11.72 38.76
C ALA A 234 28.35 -10.51 39.61
N ARG A 235 28.21 -10.65 40.95
CA ARG A 235 27.71 -9.57 41.82
C ARG A 235 28.53 -8.29 41.67
N GLY A 236 27.85 -7.20 41.24
CA GLY A 236 28.44 -5.89 41.04
C GLY A 236 29.37 -5.76 39.81
N ARG A 237 29.35 -6.77 38.89
CA ARG A 237 30.25 -6.84 37.73
C ARG A 237 29.51 -7.10 36.42
N LEU A 238 28.52 -8.01 36.42
CA LEU A 238 27.72 -8.33 35.26
C LEU A 238 26.70 -7.17 35.01
N VAL A 239 26.62 -6.72 33.76
CA VAL A 239 25.53 -5.91 33.25
C VAL A 239 24.87 -6.71 32.13
N ASN A 240 23.61 -7.04 32.29
CA ASN A 240 22.90 -7.93 31.37
C ASN A 240 22.11 -7.10 30.34
N ALA A 241 22.53 -7.15 29.08
CA ALA A 241 21.90 -6.45 27.97
C ALA A 241 20.41 -6.85 27.78
N LEU A 242 20.04 -8.12 28.00
CA LEU A 242 18.64 -8.56 27.96
C LEU A 242 17.78 -7.85 29.00
N THR A 243 18.33 -7.66 30.21
CA THR A 243 17.59 -6.95 31.28
C THR A 243 17.45 -5.46 30.95
N MET A 244 18.47 -4.85 30.35
CA MET A 244 18.41 -3.47 29.88
C MET A 244 17.32 -3.29 28.80
N ALA A 245 17.32 -4.17 27.78
CA ALA A 245 16.34 -4.13 26.69
C ALA A 245 14.91 -4.40 27.18
N ALA A 246 14.73 -5.37 28.07
CA ALA A 246 13.42 -5.64 28.68
C ALA A 246 12.89 -4.43 29.48
N PHE A 247 13.73 -3.76 30.27
CA PHE A 247 13.38 -2.51 30.95
C PHE A 247 12.96 -1.44 29.94
N PHE A 248 13.75 -1.26 28.88
CA PHE A 248 13.49 -0.26 27.84
C PHE A 248 12.13 -0.48 27.18
N VAL A 249 11.83 -1.69 26.70
CA VAL A 249 10.56 -2.02 26.05
C VAL A 249 9.38 -1.83 27.02
N ASN A 250 9.53 -2.25 28.29
CA ASN A 250 8.48 -2.08 29.29
C ASN A 250 8.23 -0.61 29.65
N ALA A 251 9.19 0.28 29.44
CA ALA A 251 9.06 1.71 29.69
C ALA A 251 8.47 2.50 28.52
N LEU A 252 8.25 1.87 27.37
CA LEU A 252 7.52 2.48 26.26
C LEU A 252 6.07 2.78 26.66
N PRO A 253 5.47 3.87 26.16
CA PRO A 253 4.08 4.21 26.46
C PRO A 253 3.11 3.14 25.96
N GLN A 254 2.59 2.30 26.83
CA GLN A 254 1.68 1.20 26.47
C GLN A 254 0.35 1.68 25.86
N ALA A 255 -0.10 2.89 26.20
CA ALA A 255 -1.29 3.50 25.61
C ALA A 255 -1.06 4.08 24.21
N GLU A 256 0.19 4.04 23.73
CA GLU A 256 0.60 4.53 22.41
C GLU A 256 1.25 3.39 21.60
N SER A 257 0.77 2.17 21.78
CA SER A 257 1.13 1.02 20.94
C SER A 257 0.14 0.87 19.79
N PRO A 258 0.46 0.12 18.72
CA PRO A 258 -0.48 -0.15 17.62
C PRO A 258 -1.79 -0.76 18.11
N GLU A 259 -1.75 -1.62 19.14
CA GLU A 259 -2.90 -2.29 19.73
C GLU A 259 -3.81 -1.35 20.54
N ALA A 260 -3.31 -0.16 20.91
CA ALA A 260 -4.01 0.80 21.76
C ALA A 260 -4.38 2.09 21.03
N THR A 261 -4.05 2.22 19.73
CA THR A 261 -4.26 3.45 18.96
C THR A 261 -5.00 3.19 17.66
N ASP A 262 -5.83 4.13 17.28
CA ASP A 262 -6.60 4.16 16.03
C ASP A 262 -6.60 5.58 15.44
N GLU A 263 -7.37 5.81 14.38
CA GLU A 263 -7.55 7.10 13.73
C GLU A 263 -6.22 7.87 13.54
N ARG A 264 -6.12 9.08 14.08
CA ARG A 264 -4.95 9.96 13.95
C ARG A 264 -3.88 9.76 15.01
N TYR A 265 -4.07 8.84 15.94
CA TYR A 265 -3.09 8.59 17.00
C TYR A 265 -1.90 7.79 16.47
N GLY A 266 -0.70 8.36 16.61
CA GLY A 266 0.55 7.69 16.30
C GLY A 266 0.95 6.66 17.34
N TYR A 267 2.03 5.91 17.08
CA TYR A 267 2.43 4.83 17.96
C TYR A 267 3.95 4.58 18.04
N TYR A 268 4.34 3.83 19.09
CA TYR A 268 5.61 3.14 19.23
C TYR A 268 5.36 1.64 19.10
N CYS A 269 5.98 0.97 18.15
CA CYS A 269 5.89 -0.48 17.97
C CYS A 269 7.25 -1.13 18.20
N ALA A 270 7.37 -2.01 19.17
CA ALA A 270 8.53 -2.89 19.31
C ALA A 270 8.39 -4.03 18.31
N GLN A 271 9.07 -3.93 17.15
CA GLN A 271 8.94 -4.86 16.03
C GLN A 271 9.71 -6.16 16.23
N SER A 272 10.97 -6.04 16.63
CA SER A 272 11.82 -7.21 16.85
C SER A 272 12.85 -6.96 17.93
N MET A 273 13.22 -8.00 18.66
CA MET A 273 14.29 -7.96 19.65
C MET A 273 15.07 -9.28 19.58
N SER A 274 16.39 -9.20 19.44
CA SER A 274 17.26 -10.37 19.40
C SER A 274 18.57 -10.11 20.11
N GLY A 275 19.17 -11.15 20.70
CA GLY A 275 20.47 -10.99 21.33
C GLY A 275 20.74 -11.93 22.49
N THR A 276 21.75 -11.57 23.30
CA THR A 276 22.27 -12.32 24.43
C THR A 276 22.42 -11.42 25.66
N ASN A 277 22.98 -11.95 26.73
CA ASN A 277 23.28 -11.15 27.92
C ASN A 277 24.40 -10.10 27.71
N THR A 278 25.13 -10.17 26.61
CA THR A 278 26.19 -9.20 26.26
C THR A 278 25.71 -8.12 25.30
N GLU A 279 24.87 -8.47 24.35
CA GLU A 279 24.40 -7.55 23.31
C GLU A 279 22.95 -7.89 22.94
N VAL A 280 22.13 -6.85 22.72
CA VAL A 280 20.75 -6.98 22.25
C VAL A 280 20.49 -5.89 21.21
N ASP A 281 19.89 -6.28 20.11
CA ASP A 281 19.35 -5.39 19.09
C ASP A 281 17.83 -5.34 19.20
N LEU A 282 17.28 -4.14 19.24
CA LEU A 282 15.85 -3.86 19.24
C LEU A 282 15.51 -2.95 18.05
N THR A 283 14.53 -3.33 17.27
CA THR A 283 13.97 -2.48 16.21
C THR A 283 12.60 -1.96 16.64
N LEU A 284 12.44 -0.64 16.52
CA LEU A 284 11.17 0.04 16.78
C LEU A 284 10.66 0.68 15.48
N TYR A 285 9.36 0.57 15.24
CA TYR A 285 8.66 1.37 14.24
C TYR A 285 7.89 2.48 14.95
N LEU A 286 8.13 3.73 14.53
CA LEU A 286 7.42 4.90 15.01
C LEU A 286 6.59 5.48 13.88
N ARG A 287 5.35 5.86 14.17
CA ARG A 287 4.41 6.45 13.23
C ARG A 287 3.69 7.62 13.86
N ASP A 288 3.48 8.67 13.09
CA ASP A 288 2.59 9.78 13.44
C ASP A 288 2.18 10.55 12.19
N PHE A 289 0.97 11.12 12.16
CA PHE A 289 0.54 12.01 11.06
C PHE A 289 1.25 13.36 11.10
N ASP A 290 1.65 13.81 12.28
CA ASP A 290 2.39 15.04 12.48
C ASP A 290 3.89 14.77 12.59
N LEU A 291 4.68 15.39 11.69
CA LEU A 291 6.14 15.20 11.65
C LEU A 291 6.83 15.69 12.93
N GLU A 292 6.36 16.81 13.51
CA GLU A 292 6.95 17.33 14.75
C GLU A 292 6.68 16.38 15.92
N ILE A 293 5.52 15.70 15.93
CA ILE A 293 5.22 14.69 16.95
C ILE A 293 6.08 13.45 16.72
N LEU A 294 6.27 12.99 15.47
CA LEU A 294 7.18 11.89 15.17
C LEU A 294 8.61 12.20 15.65
N ASP A 295 9.11 13.41 15.39
CA ASP A 295 10.44 13.83 15.85
C ASP A 295 10.53 13.86 17.39
N ARG A 296 9.48 14.29 18.08
CA ARG A 296 9.39 14.20 19.54
C ARG A 296 9.39 12.77 20.05
N ARG A 297 8.76 11.84 19.33
CA ARG A 297 8.81 10.39 19.64
C ARG A 297 10.24 9.86 19.54
N ILE A 298 10.96 10.22 18.48
CA ILE A 298 12.37 9.84 18.30
C ILE A 298 13.22 10.38 19.48
N GLU A 299 13.02 11.63 19.86
CA GLU A 299 13.75 12.24 20.96
C GLU A 299 13.42 11.58 22.32
N ALA A 300 12.16 11.19 22.55
CA ALA A 300 11.77 10.42 23.73
C ALA A 300 12.49 9.06 23.82
N ILE A 301 12.69 8.38 22.68
CA ILE A 301 13.50 7.14 22.64
C ILE A 301 14.94 7.39 23.03
N LYS A 302 15.57 8.49 22.57
CA LYS A 302 16.94 8.84 22.97
C LYS A 302 17.04 9.17 24.46
N GLN A 303 16.05 9.85 25.01
CA GLN A 303 15.99 10.14 26.45
C GLN A 303 15.81 8.86 27.27
N LEU A 304 14.99 7.92 26.80
CA LEU A 304 14.82 6.61 27.46
C LEU A 304 16.11 5.79 27.39
N ALA A 305 16.88 5.87 26.31
CA ALA A 305 18.18 5.23 26.19
C ALA A 305 19.16 5.77 27.26
N ALA A 306 19.25 7.09 27.38
CA ALA A 306 20.10 7.73 28.42
C ALA A 306 19.63 7.35 29.85
N ALA A 307 18.33 7.27 30.10
CA ALA A 307 17.79 6.83 31.39
C ALA A 307 18.13 5.37 31.67
N THR A 308 18.11 4.51 30.65
CA THR A 308 18.50 3.10 30.76
C THR A 308 19.98 2.96 31.11
N GLU A 309 20.88 3.68 30.46
CA GLU A 309 22.30 3.71 30.81
C GLU A 309 22.53 4.13 32.27
N ALA A 310 21.83 5.14 32.71
CA ALA A 310 21.94 5.64 34.10
C ALA A 310 21.52 4.58 35.15
N LEU A 311 20.55 3.71 34.81
CA LEU A 311 20.08 2.61 35.68
C LEU A 311 21.01 1.39 35.62
N TYR A 312 21.77 1.21 34.55
CA TYR A 312 22.67 0.08 34.34
C TYR A 312 24.13 0.55 34.12
N PRO A 313 24.83 1.00 35.18
CA PRO A 313 26.20 1.52 35.06
C PRO A 313 27.14 0.50 34.39
N ASN A 314 27.97 0.98 33.47
CA ASN A 314 28.86 0.23 32.57
C ASN A 314 28.18 -0.52 31.41
N GLY A 315 26.86 -0.53 31.32
CA GLY A 315 26.16 -0.85 30.07
C GLY A 315 26.06 0.38 29.18
N THR A 316 25.90 0.20 27.90
CA THR A 316 25.68 1.28 26.91
C THR A 316 24.44 1.04 26.06
N VAL A 317 23.81 2.13 25.62
CA VAL A 317 22.66 2.08 24.71
C VAL A 317 22.89 3.06 23.58
N SER A 318 23.02 2.58 22.35
CA SER A 318 23.07 3.42 21.18
C SER A 318 21.73 3.43 20.44
N VAL A 319 21.39 4.58 19.87
CA VAL A 319 20.13 4.80 19.12
C VAL A 319 20.47 5.31 17.73
N ASP A 320 20.03 4.58 16.72
CA ASP A 320 20.07 4.99 15.31
C ASP A 320 18.64 5.14 14.81
N ALA A 321 18.25 6.35 14.38
CA ALA A 321 16.91 6.67 13.92
C ALA A 321 16.94 7.17 12.48
N LYS A 322 16.10 6.57 11.64
CA LYS A 322 15.99 6.92 10.23
C LYS A 322 14.51 7.17 9.88
N HIS A 323 14.21 8.34 9.29
CA HIS A 323 12.93 8.57 8.62
C HIS A 323 12.86 7.68 7.36
N ILE A 324 11.72 7.07 7.13
CA ILE A 324 11.50 6.14 6.00
C ILE A 324 10.70 6.83 4.90
N TYR A 325 9.57 7.45 5.26
CA TYR A 325 8.75 8.27 4.38
C TYR A 325 8.03 9.35 5.18
N TYR A 326 7.52 10.35 4.47
CA TYR A 326 6.77 11.47 5.05
C TYR A 326 5.33 11.46 4.58
N ASN A 327 4.45 12.06 5.36
CA ASN A 327 3.04 12.22 5.04
C ASN A 327 2.86 12.97 3.70
N MET A 328 2.15 12.34 2.76
CA MET A 328 1.90 12.90 1.43
C MET A 328 0.99 14.14 1.45
N ALA A 329 0.27 14.39 2.55
CA ALA A 329 -0.63 15.53 2.71
C ALA A 329 0.07 16.88 2.49
N LEU A 330 1.37 16.98 2.80
CA LEU A 330 2.12 18.23 2.58
C LEU A 330 2.17 18.59 1.10
N VAL A 331 2.42 17.61 0.23
CA VAL A 331 2.46 17.80 -1.22
C VAL A 331 1.06 18.02 -1.78
N ALA A 332 0.08 17.22 -1.37
CA ALA A 332 -1.32 17.37 -1.76
C ALA A 332 -1.87 18.76 -1.40
N LYS A 333 -1.51 19.30 -0.23
CA LYS A 333 -1.92 20.65 0.21
C LYS A 333 -1.28 21.77 -0.62
N ASN A 334 -0.02 21.60 -1.02
CA ASN A 334 0.71 22.59 -1.82
C ASN A 334 0.35 22.54 -3.31
N LYS A 335 -0.14 21.40 -3.78
CA LYS A 335 -0.59 21.15 -5.15
C LYS A 335 -2.01 20.58 -5.14
N PRO A 336 -3.02 21.39 -4.83
CA PRO A 336 -4.38 20.90 -4.54
C PRO A 336 -5.11 20.38 -5.78
N PHE A 337 -4.66 20.70 -6.98
CA PHE A 337 -5.36 20.38 -8.25
C PHE A 337 -5.62 18.87 -8.44
N ALA A 338 -4.75 17.98 -7.93
CA ALA A 338 -5.01 16.55 -7.97
C ALA A 338 -6.26 16.17 -7.16
N MET A 339 -6.37 16.69 -5.93
CA MET A 339 -7.56 16.49 -5.09
C MET A 339 -8.79 17.20 -5.65
N GLU A 340 -8.63 18.42 -6.20
CA GLU A 340 -9.72 19.17 -6.80
C GLU A 340 -10.29 18.43 -8.01
N ASN A 341 -9.44 17.86 -8.90
CA ASN A 341 -9.89 17.04 -10.02
C ASN A 341 -10.58 15.76 -9.56
N LEU A 342 -10.05 15.08 -8.54
CA LEU A 342 -10.63 13.86 -7.96
C LEU A 342 -12.02 14.14 -7.39
N LEU A 343 -12.17 15.17 -6.56
CA LEU A 343 -13.44 15.53 -5.94
C LEU A 343 -14.46 15.97 -7.00
N LYS A 344 -14.04 16.77 -8.00
CA LYS A 344 -14.89 17.18 -9.11
C LYS A 344 -15.36 15.98 -9.94
N ALA A 345 -14.47 15.04 -10.23
CA ALA A 345 -14.82 13.81 -10.94
C ALA A 345 -15.85 12.97 -10.16
N GLY A 346 -15.66 12.84 -8.84
CA GLY A 346 -16.63 12.19 -7.96
C GLY A 346 -18.00 12.89 -7.97
N ASP A 347 -18.03 14.21 -7.85
CA ASP A 347 -19.26 14.98 -7.86
C ASP A 347 -20.03 14.83 -9.20
N GLU A 348 -19.32 14.87 -10.35
CA GLU A 348 -19.91 14.67 -11.67
C GLU A 348 -20.49 13.26 -11.87
N LEU A 349 -19.93 12.25 -11.20
CA LEU A 349 -20.46 10.88 -11.18
C LEU A 349 -21.56 10.67 -10.13
N GLY A 350 -21.77 11.64 -9.24
CA GLY A 350 -22.69 11.53 -8.11
C GLY A 350 -22.16 10.66 -6.97
N PHE A 351 -20.84 10.46 -6.91
CA PHE A 351 -20.16 9.72 -5.84
C PHE A 351 -19.93 10.63 -4.64
N LYS A 352 -20.25 10.15 -3.46
CA LYS A 352 -19.91 10.82 -2.20
C LYS A 352 -18.55 10.31 -1.74
N LEU A 353 -17.49 10.95 -2.22
CA LEU A 353 -16.14 10.59 -1.82
C LEU A 353 -15.88 11.03 -0.37
N GLU A 354 -15.37 10.12 0.44
CA GLU A 354 -15.05 10.34 1.86
C GLU A 354 -13.53 10.23 2.05
N GLN A 355 -12.94 11.21 2.74
CA GLN A 355 -11.52 11.17 3.02
C GLN A 355 -11.24 10.21 4.17
N ALA A 356 -10.37 9.23 3.92
CA ALA A 356 -9.84 8.30 4.88
C ALA A 356 -8.36 8.58 5.17
N LEU A 357 -7.81 7.94 6.18
CA LEU A 357 -6.43 8.06 6.62
C LEU A 357 -5.69 6.75 6.41
N ILE A 358 -4.51 6.82 5.81
CA ILE A 358 -3.63 5.66 5.72
C ILE A 358 -2.75 5.60 6.97
N ARG A 359 -2.93 4.56 7.79
CA ARG A 359 -2.07 4.32 8.97
C ARG A 359 -0.78 3.55 8.62
N GLY A 360 -0.36 3.62 7.38
CA GLY A 360 0.84 3.04 6.80
C GLY A 360 1.48 3.98 5.80
N GLY A 361 2.26 3.43 4.88
CA GLY A 361 2.78 4.10 3.70
C GLY A 361 2.14 3.53 2.44
N THR A 362 2.40 4.11 1.29
CA THR A 362 2.01 3.64 -0.04
C THR A 362 3.03 4.14 -1.06
N ASP A 363 3.04 3.56 -2.25
CA ASP A 363 3.81 4.07 -3.38
C ASP A 363 3.47 5.53 -3.68
N GLY A 364 2.24 5.96 -3.45
CA GLY A 364 1.81 7.36 -3.58
C GLY A 364 2.54 8.32 -2.63
N ALA A 365 2.82 7.89 -1.40
CA ALA A 365 3.62 8.68 -0.47
C ALA A 365 5.07 8.85 -0.96
N ARG A 366 5.65 7.80 -1.56
CA ARG A 366 7.01 7.86 -2.14
C ARG A 366 7.03 8.77 -3.37
N MET A 367 6.04 8.69 -4.26
CA MET A 367 5.89 9.60 -5.40
C MET A 367 5.84 11.05 -4.93
N ALA A 368 5.07 11.35 -3.89
CA ALA A 368 4.98 12.69 -3.30
C ALA A 368 6.32 13.15 -2.70
N ASN A 369 7.01 12.29 -1.96
CA ASN A 369 8.24 12.66 -1.25
C ASN A 369 9.43 12.85 -2.19
N GLU A 370 9.61 11.95 -3.17
CA GLU A 370 10.79 11.92 -4.03
C GLU A 370 10.73 12.93 -5.18
N ARG A 371 9.53 13.20 -5.69
CA ARG A 371 9.33 14.08 -6.88
C ARG A 371 8.40 15.24 -6.66
N ASN A 372 7.85 15.38 -5.47
CA ASN A 372 6.88 16.44 -5.18
C ASN A 372 5.66 16.36 -6.14
N ILE A 373 5.26 15.13 -6.51
CA ILE A 373 4.08 14.84 -7.35
C ILE A 373 2.94 14.48 -6.40
N PRO A 374 1.81 15.22 -6.40
CA PRO A 374 0.66 14.86 -5.57
C PRO A 374 0.08 13.53 -6.07
N CYS A 375 -0.09 12.58 -5.15
CA CYS A 375 -0.53 11.23 -5.48
C CYS A 375 -1.53 10.71 -4.44
N PRO A 376 -2.80 11.17 -4.48
CA PRO A 376 -3.84 10.61 -3.64
C PRO A 376 -4.14 9.16 -4.02
N ASN A 377 -4.65 8.40 -3.05
CA ASN A 377 -5.06 7.02 -3.25
C ASN A 377 -6.57 6.92 -3.47
N ILE A 378 -7.00 6.04 -4.37
CA ILE A 378 -8.39 5.78 -4.76
C ILE A 378 -8.74 4.34 -4.40
N PHE A 379 -9.97 4.12 -3.94
CA PHE A 379 -10.50 2.81 -3.57
C PHE A 379 -10.49 1.81 -4.74
N THR A 380 -10.32 0.53 -4.41
CA THR A 380 -10.46 -0.61 -5.33
C THR A 380 -11.70 -1.45 -5.06
N GLY A 381 -12.23 -1.38 -3.85
CA GLY A 381 -13.32 -2.25 -3.40
C GLY A 381 -12.84 -3.58 -2.84
N GLY A 382 -11.55 -3.71 -2.53
CA GLY A 382 -10.97 -4.80 -1.77
C GLY A 382 -11.26 -4.67 -0.27
N HIS A 383 -11.35 -5.80 0.42
CA HIS A 383 -11.63 -5.88 1.85
C HIS A 383 -10.87 -7.04 2.49
N ASN A 384 -10.55 -6.92 3.77
CA ASN A 384 -9.80 -7.91 4.54
C ASN A 384 -8.48 -8.28 3.87
N LEU A 385 -7.79 -7.26 3.38
CA LEU A 385 -6.51 -7.40 2.70
C LEU A 385 -5.50 -8.20 3.55
N HIS A 386 -4.49 -8.83 2.93
CA HIS A 386 -3.47 -9.66 3.60
C HIS A 386 -4.05 -10.85 4.39
N SER A 387 -5.20 -11.37 3.97
CA SER A 387 -5.93 -12.38 4.73
C SER A 387 -6.57 -13.45 3.83
N GLN A 388 -6.71 -14.64 4.39
CA GLN A 388 -7.49 -15.71 3.76
C GLN A 388 -9.02 -15.45 3.75
N PHE A 389 -9.46 -14.33 4.34
CA PHE A 389 -10.84 -13.83 4.29
C PHE A 389 -11.00 -12.65 3.34
N GLU A 390 -10.02 -12.42 2.48
CA GLU A 390 -10.03 -11.34 1.52
C GLU A 390 -11.19 -11.50 0.52
N TRP A 391 -11.83 -10.38 0.18
CA TRP A 391 -12.92 -10.33 -0.78
C TRP A 391 -12.96 -8.98 -1.49
N ALA A 392 -13.56 -8.95 -2.67
CA ALA A 392 -13.73 -7.73 -3.46
C ALA A 392 -15.17 -7.60 -3.97
N ALA A 393 -15.61 -6.37 -4.19
CA ALA A 393 -16.93 -6.05 -4.71
C ALA A 393 -16.84 -5.50 -6.13
N LEU A 394 -17.36 -6.24 -7.12
CA LEU A 394 -17.33 -5.82 -8.53
C LEU A 394 -17.93 -4.44 -8.79
N PRO A 395 -19.07 -4.03 -8.15
CA PRO A 395 -19.59 -2.68 -8.32
C PRO A 395 -18.66 -1.57 -7.83
N ALA A 396 -17.83 -1.86 -6.82
CA ALA A 396 -16.84 -0.89 -6.34
C ALA A 396 -15.68 -0.78 -7.34
N MET A 397 -15.19 -1.90 -7.86
CA MET A 397 -14.19 -1.92 -8.93
C MET A 397 -14.66 -1.17 -10.18
N GLU A 398 -15.92 -1.36 -10.58
CA GLU A 398 -16.51 -0.62 -11.72
C GLU A 398 -16.55 0.89 -11.46
N ASP A 399 -16.93 1.30 -10.25
CA ASP A 399 -16.96 2.72 -9.90
C ASP A 399 -15.56 3.34 -9.82
N ALA A 400 -14.55 2.60 -9.34
CA ALA A 400 -13.16 3.04 -9.36
C ALA A 400 -12.66 3.27 -10.80
N ALA A 401 -12.90 2.32 -11.70
CA ALA A 401 -12.54 2.46 -13.10
C ALA A 401 -13.30 3.61 -13.80
N ARG A 402 -14.57 3.86 -13.44
CA ARG A 402 -15.34 5.03 -13.91
C ARG A 402 -14.77 6.34 -13.37
N LEU A 403 -14.29 6.32 -12.13
CA LEU A 403 -13.66 7.49 -11.51
C LEU A 403 -12.33 7.81 -12.21
N ILE A 404 -11.52 6.82 -12.55
CA ILE A 404 -10.30 6.99 -13.38
C ILE A 404 -10.64 7.71 -14.69
N LEU A 405 -11.63 7.21 -15.44
CA LEU A 405 -12.05 7.81 -16.71
C LEU A 405 -12.54 9.26 -16.53
N LYS A 406 -13.29 9.52 -15.47
CA LYS A 406 -13.80 10.86 -15.20
C LYS A 406 -12.71 11.84 -14.76
N ILE A 407 -11.72 11.41 -14.00
CA ILE A 407 -10.54 12.22 -13.64
C ILE A 407 -9.78 12.64 -14.90
N ILE A 408 -9.60 11.72 -15.84
CA ILE A 408 -8.95 11.99 -17.13
C ILE A 408 -9.72 13.07 -17.90
N GLU A 409 -11.05 12.95 -18.01
CA GLU A 409 -11.90 13.90 -18.71
C GLU A 409 -11.91 15.28 -18.02
N VAL A 410 -12.01 15.32 -16.71
CA VAL A 410 -11.96 16.56 -15.91
C VAL A 410 -10.61 17.25 -16.09
N GLY A 411 -9.49 16.48 -16.01
CA GLY A 411 -8.15 17.01 -16.19
C GLY A 411 -7.92 17.64 -17.57
N ALA A 412 -8.56 17.11 -18.62
CA ALA A 412 -8.47 17.69 -19.97
C ALA A 412 -9.26 19.01 -20.13
N SER A 413 -10.12 19.33 -19.19
CA SER A 413 -10.96 20.54 -19.24
C SER A 413 -10.43 21.67 -18.35
N THR A 414 -9.30 21.43 -17.66
CA THR A 414 -8.68 22.38 -16.74
C THR A 414 -7.48 23.07 -17.38
#